data_0957728120e8d5225451b8d76b316880
#
_entry.id   0957728120e8d5225451b8d76b316880
#
_cell.length_a   1.000
_cell.length_b   1.000
_cell.length_c   1.000
_cell.angle_alpha   90.00
_cell.angle_beta   90.00
_cell.angle_gamma   90.00
#
_symmetry.space_group_name_H-M   'P 1'
#
loop_
_entity.id
_entity.type
_entity.pdbx_description
1 polymer ?
#
loop_
_entity_poly.entity_id
_entity_poly.type
_entity_poly.pdbx_seq_one_letter_code
_entity_poly.pdbx_strand_id
1 'polypeptide(L)'
;MVKFFAIISSSIILVYFSINLFIMAEEHDYKVLKVIDEVEIRAYDEMIYASYTPQNESDRSSSFKMIANYIFGGNATNEEISMTSPVVMNPYDNHEMAFIMPGHYSLKSLPKPNNSQIKISKIPSSTKSAIRYSGYSNVKIENKKKEE
;
A
#
# COMPACT_ATOMS: atom_id res chain seq x y z
N MET A 1 14.49 47.15 -5.95
CA MET A 1 13.39 46.40 -6.57
C MET A 1 13.76 44.96 -6.94
N VAL A 2 14.87 44.69 -7.60
CA VAL A 2 15.27 43.32 -8.05
C VAL A 2 15.39 42.29 -6.90
N LYS A 3 15.91 42.68 -5.71
CA LYS A 3 16.06 41.76 -4.57
C LYS A 3 14.71 41.30 -3.95
N PHE A 4 13.66 42.13 -4.01
CA PHE A 4 12.33 41.78 -3.50
C PHE A 4 11.64 40.73 -4.40
N PHE A 5 11.78 40.83 -5.71
CA PHE A 5 11.23 39.83 -6.64
C PHE A 5 11.90 38.46 -6.50
N ALA A 6 13.20 38.40 -6.23
CA ALA A 6 13.90 37.14 -6.03
C ALA A 6 13.46 36.38 -4.77
N ILE A 7 13.14 37.10 -3.68
CA ILE A 7 12.68 36.51 -2.43
C ILE A 7 11.25 35.94 -2.57
N ILE A 8 10.37 36.67 -3.25
CA ILE A 8 8.98 36.22 -3.49
C ILE A 8 8.96 34.98 -4.40
N SER A 9 9.79 34.97 -5.44
CA SER A 9 9.92 33.83 -6.35
C SER A 9 10.44 32.56 -5.62
N SER A 10 11.43 32.71 -4.75
CA SER A 10 11.98 31.62 -3.96
C SER A 10 10.94 31.04 -2.97
N SER A 11 10.15 31.90 -2.33
CA SER A 11 9.09 31.47 -1.40
C SER A 11 7.96 30.73 -2.10
N ILE A 12 7.55 31.14 -3.30
CA ILE A 12 6.52 30.48 -4.10
C ILE A 12 7.00 29.10 -4.56
N ILE A 13 8.27 28.98 -4.95
CA ILE A 13 8.88 27.70 -5.36
C ILE A 13 8.93 26.72 -4.16
N LEU A 14 9.29 27.21 -2.97
CA LEU A 14 9.31 26.41 -1.75
C LEU A 14 7.92 25.93 -1.34
N VAL A 15 6.90 26.77 -1.46
CA VAL A 15 5.49 26.41 -1.18
C VAL A 15 4.99 25.40 -2.23
N TYR A 16 5.32 25.60 -3.50
CA TYR A 16 4.96 24.65 -4.57
C TYR A 16 5.63 23.29 -4.37
N PHE A 17 6.89 23.26 -3.93
CA PHE A 17 7.63 22.05 -3.61
C PHE A 17 7.05 21.35 -2.36
N SER A 18 6.62 22.10 -1.35
CA SER A 18 5.98 21.57 -0.14
C SER A 18 4.63 20.93 -0.41
N ILE A 19 3.84 21.50 -1.33
CA ILE A 19 2.51 20.97 -1.72
C ILE A 19 2.67 19.65 -2.49
N ASN A 20 3.71 19.51 -3.31
CA ASN A 20 3.97 18.28 -4.05
C ASN A 20 4.58 17.16 -3.18
N LEU A 21 5.15 17.46 -2.00
CA LEU A 21 5.64 16.44 -1.06
C LEU A 21 4.50 15.79 -0.27
N PHE A 22 3.29 16.32 -0.31
CA PHE A 22 2.10 15.76 0.32
C PHE A 22 1.30 14.89 -0.67
N ILE A 23 2.00 14.09 -1.49
CA ILE A 23 1.35 12.98 -2.19
C ILE A 23 1.05 11.94 -1.12
N MET A 24 -0.12 12.07 -0.50
CA MET A 24 -0.67 11.02 0.35
C MET A 24 -0.80 9.77 -0.52
N ALA A 25 -0.31 8.64 -0.02
CA ALA A 25 -0.55 7.37 -0.68
C ALA A 25 -2.06 7.23 -0.95
N GLU A 26 -2.42 6.87 -2.18
CA GLU A 26 -3.83 6.64 -2.55
C GLU A 26 -4.40 5.58 -1.61
N GLU A 27 -5.46 5.92 -0.87
CA GLU A 27 -6.15 4.96 -0.01
C GLU A 27 -7.12 4.15 -0.85
N HIS A 28 -7.10 2.83 -0.68
CA HIS A 28 -8.01 1.96 -1.40
C HIS A 28 -9.41 2.06 -0.81
N ASP A 29 -10.39 2.40 -1.65
CA ASP A 29 -11.78 2.62 -1.26
C ASP A 29 -12.45 1.33 -0.77
N TYR A 30 -13.32 1.48 0.22
CA TYR A 30 -14.24 0.45 0.67
C TYR A 30 -15.57 1.07 1.11
N LYS A 31 -16.62 0.28 1.07
CA LYS A 31 -17.94 0.70 1.55
C LYS A 31 -18.24 0.03 2.89
N VAL A 32 -18.51 0.83 3.92
CA VAL A 32 -19.01 0.31 5.19
C VAL A 32 -20.48 -0.10 5.01
N LEU A 33 -20.75 -1.39 5.17
CA LEU A 33 -22.11 -1.96 5.06
C LEU A 33 -22.84 -1.93 6.41
N LYS A 34 -22.09 -2.18 7.49
CA LYS A 34 -22.65 -2.26 8.86
C LYS A 34 -21.54 -2.01 9.87
N VAL A 35 -21.91 -1.45 11.02
CA VAL A 35 -21.05 -1.32 12.20
C VAL A 35 -21.71 -2.09 13.34
N ILE A 36 -20.96 -2.93 14.02
CA ILE A 36 -21.37 -3.70 15.20
C ILE A 36 -20.27 -3.49 16.25
N ASP A 37 -20.58 -2.70 17.26
CA ASP A 37 -19.62 -2.25 18.26
C ASP A 37 -18.37 -1.61 17.62
N GLU A 38 -17.17 -2.20 17.77
CA GLU A 38 -15.92 -1.74 17.17
C GLU A 38 -15.63 -2.38 15.79
N VAL A 39 -16.52 -3.28 15.34
CA VAL A 39 -16.34 -4.04 14.11
C VAL A 39 -17.09 -3.40 12.95
N GLU A 40 -16.40 -3.06 11.89
CA GLU A 40 -17.00 -2.64 10.62
C GLU A 40 -17.07 -3.81 9.65
N ILE A 41 -18.23 -4.00 9.04
CA ILE A 41 -18.40 -4.90 7.91
C ILE A 41 -18.20 -4.08 6.65
N ARG A 42 -17.10 -4.34 5.94
CA ARG A 42 -16.65 -3.58 4.78
C ARG A 42 -16.78 -4.38 3.50
N ALA A 43 -17.35 -3.78 2.47
CA ALA A 43 -17.29 -4.30 1.11
C ALA A 43 -16.10 -3.66 0.38
N TYR A 44 -15.32 -4.50 -0.26
CA TYR A 44 -14.20 -4.12 -1.11
C TYR A 44 -14.51 -4.52 -2.54
N ASP A 45 -14.23 -3.63 -3.47
CA ASP A 45 -14.27 -3.94 -4.89
C ASP A 45 -13.08 -4.84 -5.28
N GLU A 46 -13.07 -5.30 -6.52
CA GLU A 46 -11.98 -6.05 -7.09
C GLU A 46 -10.70 -5.21 -7.10
N MET A 47 -9.58 -5.81 -6.70
CA MET A 47 -8.29 -5.14 -6.64
C MET A 47 -7.17 -6.02 -7.20
N ILE A 48 -6.02 -5.41 -7.48
CA ILE A 48 -4.82 -6.12 -7.91
C ILE A 48 -3.76 -5.99 -6.83
N TYR A 49 -3.16 -7.12 -6.47
CA TYR A 49 -2.05 -7.18 -5.53
C TYR A 49 -0.72 -7.42 -6.26
N ALA A 50 0.31 -6.70 -5.82
CA ALA A 50 1.69 -7.10 -6.01
C ALA A 50 2.17 -7.67 -4.69
N SER A 51 2.42 -8.98 -4.61
CA SER A 51 2.73 -9.67 -3.37
C SER A 51 4.10 -10.36 -3.39
N TYR A 52 4.68 -10.50 -2.21
CA TYR A 52 5.90 -11.22 -1.95
C TYR A 52 5.72 -12.14 -0.73
N THR A 53 6.09 -13.41 -0.90
CA THR A 53 6.09 -14.39 0.18
C THR A 53 7.54 -14.70 0.56
N PRO A 54 7.99 -14.35 1.79
CA PRO A 54 9.36 -14.60 2.24
C PRO A 54 9.65 -16.10 2.32
N GLN A 55 10.86 -16.49 1.96
CA GLN A 55 11.29 -17.89 1.98
C GLN A 55 11.76 -18.33 3.37
N ASN A 56 12.16 -17.37 4.21
CA ASN A 56 12.68 -17.60 5.57
C ASN A 56 12.51 -16.32 6.43
N GLU A 57 12.85 -16.41 7.72
CA GLU A 57 12.72 -15.28 8.65
C GLU A 57 13.56 -14.05 8.27
N SER A 58 14.74 -14.24 7.68
CA SER A 58 15.58 -13.10 7.27
C SER A 58 14.98 -12.33 6.11
N ASP A 59 14.20 -12.99 5.24
CA ASP A 59 13.54 -12.38 4.11
C ASP A 59 12.30 -11.55 4.52
N ARG A 60 11.70 -11.84 5.71
CA ARG A 60 10.54 -11.09 6.22
C ARG A 60 10.84 -9.59 6.36
N SER A 61 12.02 -9.26 6.88
CA SER A 61 12.43 -7.86 7.04
C SER A 61 12.64 -7.13 5.72
N SER A 62 12.86 -7.87 4.63
CA SER A 62 13.06 -7.33 3.28
C SER A 62 11.80 -7.35 2.41
N SER A 63 10.70 -7.97 2.85
CA SER A 63 9.47 -8.09 2.05
C SER A 63 8.97 -6.75 1.51
N PHE A 64 8.93 -5.73 2.36
CA PHE A 64 8.55 -4.38 1.95
C PHE A 64 9.48 -3.84 0.85
N LYS A 65 10.79 -4.00 1.03
CA LYS A 65 11.80 -3.51 0.07
C LYS A 65 11.68 -4.21 -1.29
N MET A 66 11.35 -5.50 -1.29
CA MET A 66 11.17 -6.27 -2.53
C MET A 66 10.02 -5.72 -3.36
N ILE A 67 8.85 -5.46 -2.73
CA ILE A 67 7.69 -4.92 -3.44
C ILE A 67 7.90 -3.44 -3.77
N ALA A 68 8.50 -2.66 -2.85
CA ALA A 68 8.83 -1.26 -3.10
C ALA A 68 9.77 -1.10 -4.31
N ASN A 69 10.77 -1.97 -4.46
CA ASN A 69 11.63 -1.95 -5.64
C ASN A 69 10.83 -2.14 -6.94
N TYR A 70 9.82 -2.98 -6.96
CA TYR A 70 8.95 -3.17 -8.11
C TYR A 70 8.21 -1.89 -8.49
N ILE A 71 7.60 -1.20 -7.52
CA ILE A 71 6.83 0.02 -7.80
C ILE A 71 7.71 1.24 -8.10
N PHE A 72 8.97 1.25 -7.63
CA PHE A 72 9.93 2.33 -7.91
C PHE A 72 10.83 2.02 -9.14
N GLY A 73 10.28 1.39 -10.17
CA GLY A 73 10.96 1.18 -11.45
C GLY A 73 11.64 -0.17 -11.60
N GLY A 74 11.60 -1.08 -10.60
CA GLY A 74 12.11 -2.45 -10.71
C GLY A 74 11.20 -3.37 -11.56
N ASN A 75 10.73 -2.87 -12.68
CA ASN A 75 9.82 -3.53 -13.60
C ASN A 75 10.29 -3.38 -15.05
N ALA A 76 9.66 -4.09 -15.97
CA ALA A 76 10.10 -4.21 -17.35
C ALA A 76 10.10 -2.89 -18.16
N THR A 77 9.36 -1.89 -17.72
CA THR A 77 9.26 -0.57 -18.36
C THR A 77 10.01 0.53 -17.63
N ASN A 78 10.62 0.23 -16.47
CA ASN A 78 11.20 1.19 -15.52
C ASN A 78 10.21 2.29 -15.11
N GLU A 79 8.92 1.96 -15.06
CA GLU A 79 7.84 2.87 -14.71
C GLU A 79 7.71 2.99 -13.19
N GLU A 80 7.51 4.21 -12.68
CA GLU A 80 7.14 4.44 -11.30
C GLU A 80 5.64 4.27 -11.12
N ILE A 81 5.24 3.31 -10.29
CA ILE A 81 3.85 3.05 -9.90
C ILE A 81 3.62 3.75 -8.56
N SER A 82 2.55 4.53 -8.46
CA SER A 82 2.20 5.23 -7.22
C SER A 82 1.97 4.24 -6.08
N MET A 83 2.49 4.57 -4.90
CA MET A 83 2.24 3.78 -3.70
C MET A 83 0.81 3.99 -3.21
N THR A 84 0.15 2.92 -2.82
CA THR A 84 -1.19 2.95 -2.21
C THR A 84 -1.17 2.50 -0.77
N SER A 85 -2.25 2.76 -0.05
CA SER A 85 -2.51 2.22 1.29
C SER A 85 -3.87 1.50 1.33
N PRO A 86 -4.05 0.54 2.23
CA PRO A 86 -3.09 -0.03 3.18
C PRO A 86 -2.13 -1.03 2.55
N VAL A 87 -1.00 -1.28 3.22
CA VAL A 87 -0.18 -2.48 2.97
C VAL A 87 -0.87 -3.67 3.61
N VAL A 88 -1.06 -4.73 2.84
CA VAL A 88 -1.68 -5.96 3.32
C VAL A 88 -0.58 -6.89 3.84
N MET A 89 -0.78 -7.39 5.04
CA MET A 89 0.11 -8.39 5.66
C MET A 89 -0.71 -9.57 6.12
N ASN A 90 -0.28 -10.79 5.77
CA ASN A 90 -0.88 -12.03 6.25
C ASN A 90 0.09 -12.75 7.19
N PRO A 91 0.02 -12.52 8.51
CA PRO A 91 0.94 -13.11 9.47
C PRO A 91 0.74 -14.61 9.67
N TYR A 92 -0.39 -15.16 9.22
CA TYR A 92 -0.78 -16.57 9.45
C TYR A 92 -0.56 -17.46 8.22
N ASP A 93 -0.41 -16.85 7.05
CA ASP A 93 -0.19 -17.59 5.80
C ASP A 93 1.15 -17.16 5.19
N ASN A 94 2.21 -17.91 5.51
CA ASN A 94 3.56 -17.71 4.99
C ASN A 94 4.09 -16.27 5.09
N HIS A 95 3.51 -15.43 5.94
CA HIS A 95 3.90 -14.02 6.12
C HIS A 95 3.92 -13.21 4.82
N GLU A 96 3.01 -13.53 3.89
CA GLU A 96 2.87 -12.79 2.65
C GLU A 96 2.60 -11.31 2.95
N MET A 97 3.31 -10.45 2.22
CA MET A 97 3.05 -9.02 2.17
C MET A 97 2.57 -8.65 0.77
N ALA A 98 1.60 -7.75 0.68
CA ALA A 98 1.11 -7.27 -0.60
C ALA A 98 0.87 -5.76 -0.59
N PHE A 99 1.16 -5.12 -1.72
CA PHE A 99 0.71 -3.77 -2.02
C PHE A 99 -0.49 -3.84 -2.95
N ILE A 100 -1.49 -3.02 -2.69
CA ILE A 100 -2.62 -2.86 -3.59
C ILE A 100 -2.15 -1.98 -4.75
N MET A 101 -2.43 -2.36 -5.98
CA MET A 101 -2.06 -1.53 -7.14
C MET A 101 -3.10 -0.42 -7.35
N PRO A 102 -2.70 0.77 -7.81
CA PRO A 102 -3.62 1.86 -8.11
C PRO A 102 -4.78 1.43 -9.01
N GLY A 103 -5.98 1.96 -8.73
CA GLY A 103 -7.21 1.50 -9.37
C GLY A 103 -7.30 1.70 -10.89
N HIS A 104 -6.45 2.54 -11.46
CA HIS A 104 -6.38 2.76 -12.91
C HIS A 104 -5.62 1.65 -13.68
N TYR A 105 -4.90 0.76 -12.97
CA TYR A 105 -4.23 -0.38 -13.61
C TYR A 105 -5.14 -1.58 -13.79
N SER A 106 -4.87 -2.32 -14.85
CA SER A 106 -5.37 -3.66 -15.09
C SER A 106 -4.22 -4.66 -15.08
N LEU A 107 -4.51 -5.97 -14.98
CA LEU A 107 -3.46 -7.00 -15.11
C LEU A 107 -2.65 -6.92 -16.43
N LYS A 108 -3.26 -6.36 -17.48
CA LYS A 108 -2.60 -6.22 -18.79
C LYS A 108 -1.73 -4.96 -18.89
N SER A 109 -2.09 -3.89 -18.17
CA SER A 109 -1.36 -2.62 -18.21
C SER A 109 -0.26 -2.52 -17.17
N LEU A 110 -0.29 -3.35 -16.11
CA LEU A 110 0.78 -3.39 -15.13
C LEU A 110 2.07 -3.93 -15.76
N PRO A 111 3.20 -3.23 -15.59
CA PRO A 111 4.48 -3.71 -16.06
C PRO A 111 4.90 -4.98 -15.31
N LYS A 112 5.56 -5.90 -15.99
CA LYS A 112 6.07 -7.13 -15.37
C LYS A 112 7.15 -6.81 -14.34
N PRO A 113 7.08 -7.40 -13.12
CA PRO A 113 8.18 -7.32 -12.18
C PRO A 113 9.49 -7.91 -12.76
N ASN A 114 10.63 -7.25 -12.55
CA ASN A 114 11.94 -7.80 -12.89
C ASN A 114 12.32 -8.94 -11.91
N ASN A 115 11.81 -8.88 -10.68
CA ASN A 115 11.97 -9.95 -9.70
C ASN A 115 10.83 -10.98 -9.85
N SER A 116 11.15 -12.21 -10.24
CA SER A 116 10.19 -13.30 -10.43
C SER A 116 9.50 -13.78 -9.14
N GLN A 117 9.99 -13.38 -7.97
CA GLN A 117 9.37 -13.68 -6.66
C GLN A 117 8.17 -12.76 -6.37
N ILE A 118 8.03 -11.63 -7.09
CA ILE A 118 6.85 -10.78 -7.00
C ILE A 118 5.72 -11.38 -7.84
N LYS A 119 4.60 -11.64 -7.19
CA LYS A 119 3.39 -12.16 -7.85
C LYS A 119 2.38 -11.04 -8.04
N ILE A 120 1.85 -10.92 -9.24
CA ILE A 120 0.72 -10.04 -9.54
C ILE A 120 -0.53 -10.90 -9.60
N SER A 121 -1.51 -10.59 -8.75
CA SER A 121 -2.74 -11.36 -8.65
C SER A 121 -3.97 -10.47 -8.56
N LYS A 122 -5.07 -10.94 -9.13
CA LYS A 122 -6.38 -10.31 -9.04
C LYS A 122 -7.11 -10.86 -7.83
N ILE A 123 -7.56 -9.97 -6.96
CA ILE A 123 -8.33 -10.30 -5.78
C ILE A 123 -9.79 -9.95 -6.07
N PRO A 124 -10.71 -10.91 -6.02
CA PRO A 124 -12.12 -10.64 -6.29
C PRO A 124 -12.72 -9.73 -5.22
N SER A 125 -13.82 -9.07 -5.57
CA SER A 125 -14.63 -8.32 -4.61
C SER A 125 -14.98 -9.20 -3.40
N SER A 126 -14.96 -8.63 -2.22
CA SER A 126 -15.16 -9.38 -0.98
C SER A 126 -15.75 -8.51 0.12
N THR A 127 -16.44 -9.17 1.05
CA THR A 127 -16.88 -8.55 2.30
C THR A 127 -16.01 -9.07 3.44
N LYS A 128 -15.48 -8.15 4.25
CA LYS A 128 -14.58 -8.46 5.37
C LYS A 128 -15.06 -7.75 6.63
N SER A 129 -14.83 -8.36 7.79
CA SER A 129 -14.89 -7.69 9.08
C SER A 129 -13.56 -6.98 9.34
N ALA A 130 -13.61 -5.77 9.86
CA ALA A 130 -12.44 -4.95 10.14
C ALA A 130 -12.58 -4.27 11.50
N ILE A 131 -11.50 -4.30 12.28
CA ILE A 131 -11.36 -3.54 13.51
C ILE A 131 -10.18 -2.61 13.35
N ARG A 132 -10.35 -1.35 13.73
CA ARG A 132 -9.25 -0.37 13.72
C ARG A 132 -8.66 -0.29 15.12
N TYR A 133 -7.37 -0.46 15.23
CA TYR A 133 -6.63 -0.24 16.47
C TYR A 133 -5.35 0.54 16.21
N SER A 134 -4.80 1.17 17.24
CA SER A 134 -3.52 1.89 17.21
C SER A 134 -2.51 1.23 18.13
N GLY A 135 -1.22 1.38 17.82
CA GLY A 135 -0.11 0.85 18.61
C GLY A 135 0.68 -0.22 17.87
N TYR A 136 1.65 -0.81 18.60
CA TYR A 136 2.45 -1.91 18.04
C TYR A 136 1.63 -3.20 17.97
N SER A 137 1.57 -3.78 16.78
CA SER A 137 0.98 -5.10 16.58
C SER A 137 2.01 -6.20 16.85
N ASN A 138 1.58 -7.23 17.54
CA ASN A 138 2.30 -8.49 17.64
C ASN A 138 1.29 -9.66 17.66
N VAL A 139 1.76 -10.85 17.36
CA VAL A 139 0.90 -12.05 17.23
C VAL A 139 0.01 -12.29 18.46
N LYS A 140 0.49 -11.96 19.66
CA LYS A 140 -0.29 -12.12 20.91
C LYS A 140 -1.47 -11.14 20.98
N ILE A 141 -1.26 -9.87 20.57
CA ILE A 141 -2.31 -8.85 20.54
C ILE A 141 -3.32 -9.17 19.46
N GLU A 142 -2.86 -9.61 18.30
CA GLU A 142 -3.72 -9.99 17.17
C GLU A 142 -4.61 -11.18 17.51
N ASN A 143 -4.06 -12.21 18.18
CA ASN A 143 -4.85 -13.37 18.61
C ASN A 143 -5.91 -12.98 19.63
N LYS A 144 -5.57 -12.16 20.62
CA LYS A 144 -6.54 -11.69 21.63
C LYS A 144 -7.72 -10.96 20.99
N LYS A 145 -7.48 -10.11 19.99
CA LYS A 145 -8.54 -9.36 19.29
C LYS A 145 -9.39 -10.21 18.32
N LYS A 146 -8.99 -11.44 18.03
CA LYS A 146 -9.80 -12.39 17.26
C LYS A 146 -10.76 -13.19 18.13
N GLU A 147 -10.45 -13.32 19.41
CA GLU A 147 -11.24 -14.07 20.38
C GLU A 147 -12.35 -13.21 21.04
N GLU A 148 -12.22 -11.88 20.97
CA GLU A 148 -13.24 -10.89 21.37
C GLU A 148 -14.26 -10.64 20.24
#